data_01eb0a4038101bccc1fc9c26c07ed4dd
#
_entry.id   01eb0a4038101bccc1fc9c26c07ed4dd
#
_cell.length_a   1.000
_cell.length_b   1.000
_cell.length_c   1.000
_cell.angle_alpha   90.00
_cell.angle_beta   90.00
_cell.angle_gamma   90.00
#
_symmetry.space_group_name_H-M   'P 1'
#
loop_
_entity.id
_entity.type
_entity.pdbx_description
1 polymer ?
#
loop_
_entity_poly.entity_id
_entity_poly.type
_entity_poly.pdbx_seq_one_letter_code
_entity_poly.pdbx_strand_id
1 'polypeptide(L)'
;MEIRFTTGVSQLGSVLVAATNKGICAVSLRKSHEGAEESLRARFPKARIDRDDAALKPALDFVLARIAGRKLDNPLPLDLQGTEFQREVWNQLLSIPPGSTRSYLDVAQAIKRPKATRAVAQACGANPVAVVVPCHRVVMSDGSIGGYSGIPGVKKALLAAEGVTAFSQSPSFPLRPILFARGEISTAREASSKPSSADSPDFPAGSSQTGGCDRGKCRIDGSSYPRE
;
A
#
# COMPACT_ATOMS: atom_id res chain seq x y z
N MET A 1 6.02 -22.58 7.79
CA MET A 1 5.27 -21.39 7.36
C MET A 1 5.65 -21.11 5.92
N GLU A 2 4.68 -20.90 5.05
CA GLU A 2 4.89 -20.50 3.67
C GLU A 2 4.70 -18.99 3.53
N ILE A 3 5.60 -18.36 2.78
CA ILE A 3 5.55 -16.94 2.45
C ILE A 3 5.71 -16.81 0.95
N ARG A 4 4.83 -16.06 0.32
CA ARG A 4 4.97 -15.63 -1.08
C ARG A 4 5.40 -14.18 -1.10
N PHE A 5 6.23 -13.80 -2.07
CA PHE A 5 6.66 -12.41 -2.21
C PHE A 5 6.64 -11.96 -3.67
N THR A 6 6.55 -10.66 -3.85
CA THR A 6 6.74 -9.97 -5.13
C THR A 6 7.52 -8.69 -4.93
N THR A 7 8.02 -8.14 -6.02
CA THR A 7 8.75 -6.87 -6.01
C THR A 7 8.23 -5.94 -7.10
N GLY A 8 8.32 -4.65 -6.87
CA GLY A 8 7.97 -3.61 -7.84
C GLY A 8 8.80 -2.36 -7.63
N VAL A 9 8.60 -1.39 -8.50
CA VAL A 9 9.30 -0.10 -8.46
C VAL A 9 8.30 1.00 -8.16
N SER A 10 8.66 1.89 -7.25
CA SER A 10 7.95 3.13 -6.96
C SER A 10 8.86 4.34 -7.19
N GLN A 11 8.29 5.53 -7.18
CA GLN A 11 9.03 6.79 -7.20
C GLN A 11 9.99 6.97 -6.00
N LEU A 12 9.81 6.20 -4.91
CA LEU A 12 10.65 6.25 -3.72
C LEU A 12 11.65 5.09 -3.64
N GLY A 13 11.70 4.24 -4.66
CA GLY A 13 12.59 3.10 -4.75
C GLY A 13 11.87 1.78 -4.95
N SER A 14 12.60 0.70 -4.72
CA SER A 14 12.12 -0.67 -4.85
C SER A 14 11.23 -1.06 -3.67
N VAL A 15 10.13 -1.72 -3.96
CA VAL A 15 9.15 -2.22 -3.00
C VAL A 15 9.14 -3.75 -3.04
N LEU A 16 9.24 -4.39 -1.90
CA LEU A 16 8.96 -5.81 -1.73
C LEU A 16 7.69 -5.95 -0.90
N VAL A 17 6.77 -6.79 -1.35
CA VAL A 17 5.56 -7.19 -0.62
C VAL A 17 5.60 -8.69 -0.40
N ALA A 18 5.39 -9.14 0.83
CA ALA A 18 5.32 -10.55 1.17
C ALA A 18 4.09 -10.86 2.02
N ALA A 19 3.51 -12.03 1.78
CA ALA A 19 2.30 -12.49 2.44
C ALA A 19 2.39 -13.96 2.88
N THR A 20 1.74 -14.26 3.98
CA THR A 20 1.35 -15.61 4.39
C THR A 20 -0.07 -15.92 3.91
N ASN A 21 -0.58 -17.09 4.23
CA ASN A 21 -1.99 -17.43 4.00
C ASN A 21 -2.98 -16.59 4.85
N LYS A 22 -2.48 -15.83 5.84
CA LYS A 22 -3.29 -14.97 6.73
C LYS A 22 -3.32 -13.51 6.27
N GLY A 23 -2.37 -13.09 5.45
CA GLY A 23 -2.26 -11.70 4.97
C GLY A 23 -0.84 -11.23 4.78
N ILE A 24 -0.69 -9.95 4.53
CA ILE A 24 0.61 -9.29 4.32
C ILE A 24 1.42 -9.33 5.61
N CYS A 25 2.61 -9.92 5.53
CA CYS A 25 3.53 -10.08 6.67
C CYS A 25 4.79 -9.22 6.56
N ALA A 26 5.13 -8.74 5.35
CA ALA A 26 6.23 -7.80 5.16
C ALA A 26 5.97 -6.86 3.97
N VAL A 27 6.30 -5.59 4.16
CA VAL A 27 6.46 -4.59 3.10
C VAL A 27 7.73 -3.83 3.41
N SER A 28 8.67 -3.85 2.49
CA SER A 28 9.91 -3.08 2.62
C SER A 28 10.12 -2.14 1.43
N LEU A 29 10.66 -0.97 1.73
CA LEU A 29 11.05 0.04 0.75
C LEU A 29 12.57 0.18 0.80
N ARG A 30 13.25 0.06 -0.35
CA ARG A 30 14.71 0.11 -0.49
C ARG A 30 15.10 0.91 -1.72
N LYS A 31 16.37 1.37 -1.76
CA LYS A 31 16.89 2.08 -2.94
C LYS A 31 16.97 1.17 -4.17
N SER A 32 17.30 -0.12 -3.99
CA SER A 32 17.42 -1.12 -5.04
C SER A 32 16.70 -2.42 -4.64
N HIS A 33 16.53 -3.33 -5.60
CA HIS A 33 15.99 -4.68 -5.34
C HIS A 33 16.99 -5.59 -4.61
N GLU A 34 18.28 -5.24 -4.68
CA GLU A 34 19.34 -6.02 -4.05
C GLU A 34 19.15 -6.13 -2.55
N GLY A 35 19.36 -7.30 -1.99
CA GLY A 35 19.25 -7.59 -0.58
C GLY A 35 17.82 -7.55 -0.01
N ALA A 36 16.80 -7.30 -0.83
CA ALA A 36 15.42 -7.27 -0.34
C ALA A 36 14.92 -8.68 0.02
N GLU A 37 15.21 -9.64 -0.83
CA GLU A 37 14.87 -11.05 -0.61
C GLU A 37 15.70 -11.65 0.52
N GLU A 38 17.01 -11.39 0.57
CA GLU A 38 17.88 -11.84 1.66
C GLU A 38 17.40 -11.31 3.01
N SER A 39 16.96 -10.07 3.05
CA SER A 39 16.40 -9.50 4.28
C SER A 39 15.08 -10.16 4.67
N LEU A 40 14.26 -10.55 3.69
CA LEU A 40 13.04 -11.32 3.95
C LEU A 40 13.40 -12.70 4.50
N ARG A 41 14.36 -13.39 3.89
CA ARG A 41 14.86 -14.71 4.34
C ARG A 41 15.49 -14.63 5.73
N ALA A 42 16.29 -13.61 6.00
CA ALA A 42 16.88 -13.38 7.32
C ALA A 42 15.82 -13.13 8.40
N ARG A 43 14.73 -12.45 8.05
CA ARG A 43 13.62 -12.20 8.96
C ARG A 43 12.81 -13.47 9.26
N PHE A 44 12.66 -14.36 8.28
CA PHE A 44 11.86 -15.57 8.37
C PHE A 44 12.68 -16.84 8.05
N PRO A 45 13.70 -17.16 8.88
CA PRO A 45 14.69 -18.19 8.55
C PRO A 45 14.10 -19.61 8.47
N LYS A 46 12.92 -19.82 9.07
CA LYS A 46 12.21 -21.13 9.08
C LYS A 46 11.06 -21.18 8.06
N ALA A 47 10.88 -20.15 7.24
CA ALA A 47 9.82 -20.11 6.25
C ALA A 47 10.31 -20.63 4.89
N ARG A 48 9.44 -21.34 4.18
CA ARG A 48 9.59 -21.49 2.74
C ARG A 48 9.14 -20.21 2.08
N ILE A 49 10.00 -19.62 1.24
CA ILE A 49 9.80 -18.31 0.63
C ILE A 49 9.91 -18.49 -0.88
N ASP A 50 8.79 -18.28 -1.57
CA ASP A 50 8.65 -18.43 -3.01
C ASP A 50 8.17 -17.11 -3.63
N ARG A 51 8.63 -16.82 -4.85
CA ARG A 51 8.15 -15.66 -5.62
C ARG A 51 6.82 -15.99 -6.30
N ASP A 52 5.84 -15.09 -6.16
CA ASP A 52 4.52 -15.23 -6.77
C ASP A 52 3.97 -13.85 -7.16
N ASP A 53 4.41 -13.39 -8.34
CA ASP A 53 4.05 -12.06 -8.83
C ASP A 53 2.55 -11.96 -9.16
N ALA A 54 1.94 -13.04 -9.65
CA ALA A 54 0.54 -13.05 -10.05
C ALA A 54 -0.40 -12.94 -8.84
N ALA A 55 -0.18 -13.78 -7.83
CA ALA A 55 -1.02 -13.78 -6.62
C ALA A 55 -0.89 -12.50 -5.80
N LEU A 56 0.29 -11.87 -5.80
CA LEU A 56 0.56 -10.68 -5.00
C LEU A 56 0.45 -9.37 -5.76
N LYS A 57 0.13 -9.40 -7.07
CA LYS A 57 -0.07 -8.17 -7.86
C LYS A 57 -1.07 -7.20 -7.23
N PRO A 58 -2.27 -7.62 -6.77
CA PRO A 58 -3.21 -6.68 -6.13
C PRO A 58 -2.63 -6.03 -4.87
N ALA A 59 -1.87 -6.77 -4.07
CA ALA A 59 -1.24 -6.24 -2.87
C ALA A 59 -0.10 -5.26 -3.20
N LEU A 60 0.69 -5.56 -4.22
CA LEU A 60 1.73 -4.65 -4.72
C LEU A 60 1.11 -3.37 -5.26
N ASP A 61 0.10 -3.46 -6.10
CA ASP A 61 -0.61 -2.31 -6.68
C ASP A 61 -1.21 -1.42 -5.57
N PHE A 62 -1.77 -2.02 -4.52
CA PHE A 62 -2.24 -1.30 -3.34
C PHE A 62 -1.12 -0.52 -2.66
N VAL A 63 0.03 -1.15 -2.39
CA VAL A 63 1.16 -0.49 -1.73
C VAL A 63 1.72 0.63 -2.60
N LEU A 64 1.87 0.42 -3.91
CA LEU A 64 2.33 1.43 -4.85
C LEU A 64 1.37 2.63 -4.91
N ALA A 65 0.07 2.38 -4.91
CA ALA A 65 -0.94 3.43 -4.87
C ALA A 65 -0.88 4.25 -3.57
N ARG A 66 -0.64 3.59 -2.43
CA ARG A 66 -0.44 4.27 -1.14
C ARG A 66 0.83 5.12 -1.13
N ILE A 67 1.92 4.65 -1.71
CA ILE A 67 3.16 5.42 -1.88
C ILE A 67 2.92 6.68 -2.74
N ALA A 68 2.06 6.56 -3.74
CA ALA A 68 1.63 7.69 -4.59
C ALA A 68 0.59 8.62 -3.92
N GLY A 69 0.27 8.43 -2.64
CA GLY A 69 -0.66 9.26 -1.88
C GLY A 69 -2.14 8.98 -2.15
N ARG A 70 -2.48 7.92 -2.89
CA ARG A 70 -3.89 7.58 -3.15
C ARG A 70 -4.56 7.07 -1.87
N LYS A 71 -5.75 7.60 -1.59
CA LYS A 71 -6.62 7.08 -0.53
C LYS A 71 -7.32 5.82 -1.05
N LEU A 72 -7.18 4.73 -0.34
CA LEU A 72 -7.79 3.44 -0.69
C LEU A 72 -8.57 2.93 0.52
N ASP A 73 -9.82 2.60 0.32
CA ASP A 73 -10.78 2.26 1.38
C ASP A 73 -10.79 0.78 1.74
N ASN A 74 -10.17 -0.09 0.92
CA ASN A 74 -10.15 -1.52 1.15
C ASN A 74 -8.82 -1.96 1.79
N PRO A 75 -8.78 -2.16 3.13
CA PRO A 75 -7.55 -2.56 3.80
C PRO A 75 -7.17 -4.00 3.41
N LEU A 76 -5.89 -4.22 3.16
CA LEU A 76 -5.36 -5.57 2.98
C LEU A 76 -5.36 -6.33 4.31
N PRO A 77 -5.64 -7.65 4.30
CA PRO A 77 -5.44 -8.47 5.48
C PRO A 77 -3.97 -8.47 5.88
N LEU A 78 -3.69 -8.33 7.18
CA LEU A 78 -2.33 -8.23 7.72
C LEU A 78 -2.03 -9.40 8.65
N ASP A 79 -0.82 -9.96 8.53
CA ASP A 79 -0.25 -10.94 9.46
C ASP A 79 0.95 -10.31 10.19
N LEU A 80 0.66 -9.46 11.17
CA LEU A 80 1.67 -8.70 11.91
C LEU A 80 2.37 -9.57 12.96
N GLN A 81 3.56 -10.03 12.64
CA GLN A 81 4.39 -10.85 13.53
C GLN A 81 5.31 -9.96 14.36
N GLY A 82 5.11 -9.97 15.67
CA GLY A 82 5.86 -9.17 16.63
C GLY A 82 5.43 -9.46 18.06
N THR A 83 6.05 -8.79 19.03
CA THR A 83 5.63 -8.87 20.44
C THR A 83 4.21 -8.29 20.61
N GLU A 84 3.57 -8.59 21.72
CA GLU A 84 2.26 -8.04 22.06
C GLU A 84 2.28 -6.49 22.03
N PHE A 85 3.30 -5.90 22.67
CA PHE A 85 3.48 -4.45 22.66
C PHE A 85 3.65 -3.87 21.25
N GLN A 86 4.45 -4.51 20.40
CA GLN A 86 4.60 -4.05 19.01
C GLN A 86 3.29 -4.11 18.25
N ARG A 87 2.54 -5.20 18.37
CA ARG A 87 1.22 -5.32 17.73
C ARG A 87 0.22 -4.29 18.25
N GLU A 88 0.22 -4.01 19.54
CA GLU A 88 -0.59 -2.95 20.15
C GLU A 88 -0.27 -1.58 19.53
N VAL A 89 1.02 -1.24 19.41
CA VAL A 89 1.46 -0.01 18.75
C VAL A 89 1.04 0.01 17.28
N TRP A 90 1.33 -1.04 16.50
CA TRP A 90 1.02 -1.08 15.07
C TRP A 90 -0.49 -0.99 14.79
N ASN A 91 -1.31 -1.64 15.60
CA ASN A 91 -2.77 -1.49 15.53
C ASN A 91 -3.20 -0.05 15.77
N GLN A 92 -2.56 0.63 16.73
CA GLN A 92 -2.83 2.03 16.98
C GLN A 92 -2.41 2.93 15.82
N LEU A 93 -1.29 2.62 15.14
CA LEU A 93 -0.85 3.37 13.95
C LEU A 93 -1.87 3.30 12.81
N LEU A 94 -2.54 2.17 12.61
CA LEU A 94 -3.53 1.98 11.56
C LEU A 94 -4.75 2.91 11.70
N SER A 95 -5.01 3.43 12.90
CA SER A 95 -6.08 4.40 13.13
C SER A 95 -5.71 5.84 12.75
N ILE A 96 -4.44 6.12 12.40
CA ILE A 96 -4.03 7.46 11.98
C ILE A 96 -4.41 7.64 10.49
N PRO A 97 -5.33 8.56 10.15
CA PRO A 97 -5.78 8.73 8.78
C PRO A 97 -4.70 9.36 7.89
N PRO A 98 -4.77 9.16 6.55
CA PRO A 98 -3.93 9.88 5.60
C PRO A 98 -4.06 11.39 5.74
N GLY A 99 -2.94 12.11 5.64
CA GLY A 99 -2.90 13.57 5.81
C GLY A 99 -2.86 14.05 7.26
N SER A 100 -2.78 13.12 8.23
CA SER A 100 -2.68 13.45 9.66
C SER A 100 -1.41 12.85 10.26
N THR A 101 -0.88 13.52 11.29
CA THR A 101 0.27 13.04 12.06
C THR A 101 -0.07 12.91 13.55
N ARG A 102 0.71 12.10 14.26
CA ARG A 102 0.67 11.99 15.72
C ARG A 102 2.09 11.99 16.24
N SER A 103 2.28 12.49 17.47
CA SER A 103 3.57 12.33 18.13
C SER A 103 3.72 10.91 18.70
N TYR A 104 4.96 10.51 18.94
CA TYR A 104 5.24 9.26 19.68
C TYR A 104 4.58 9.25 21.06
N LEU A 105 4.45 10.43 21.70
CA LEU A 105 3.75 10.59 22.97
C LEU A 105 2.25 10.33 22.82
N ASP A 106 1.60 10.89 21.79
CA ASP A 106 0.17 10.67 21.55
C ASP A 106 -0.13 9.18 21.36
N VAL A 107 0.72 8.46 20.61
CA VAL A 107 0.59 7.01 20.44
C VAL A 107 0.76 6.29 21.78
N ALA A 108 1.76 6.68 22.59
CA ALA A 108 1.99 6.10 23.92
C ALA A 108 0.81 6.33 24.86
N GLN A 109 0.20 7.51 24.83
CA GLN A 109 -1.01 7.83 25.61
C GLN A 109 -2.21 7.01 25.14
N ALA A 110 -2.38 6.87 23.80
CA ALA A 110 -3.49 6.13 23.22
C ALA A 110 -3.47 4.64 23.60
N ILE A 111 -2.29 4.02 23.72
CA ILE A 111 -2.13 2.66 24.24
C ILE A 111 -2.08 2.59 25.78
N LYS A 112 -2.44 3.70 26.48
CA LYS A 112 -2.47 3.81 27.94
C LYS A 112 -1.11 3.58 28.62
N ARG A 113 0.00 3.86 27.91
CA ARG A 113 1.38 3.72 28.40
C ARG A 113 2.20 5.01 28.18
N PRO A 114 1.83 6.15 28.80
CA PRO A 114 2.41 7.47 28.48
C PRO A 114 3.93 7.55 28.73
N LYS A 115 4.48 6.70 29.58
CA LYS A 115 5.93 6.61 29.83
C LYS A 115 6.68 5.79 28.77
N ALA A 116 5.99 5.14 27.84
CA ALA A 116 6.57 4.21 26.87
C ALA A 116 6.98 4.88 25.53
N THR A 117 7.11 6.19 25.45
CA THR A 117 7.38 6.93 24.19
C THR A 117 8.59 6.39 23.42
N ARG A 118 9.70 6.08 24.11
CA ARG A 118 10.90 5.48 23.48
C ARG A 118 10.62 4.07 22.94
N ALA A 119 9.85 3.25 23.68
CA ALA A 119 9.47 1.92 23.23
C ALA A 119 8.51 1.96 22.02
N VAL A 120 7.61 2.95 21.97
CA VAL A 120 6.77 3.22 20.78
C VAL A 120 7.63 3.57 19.58
N ALA A 121 8.65 4.42 19.74
CA ALA A 121 9.58 4.75 18.66
C ALA A 121 10.33 3.51 18.15
N GLN A 122 10.78 2.63 19.04
CA GLN A 122 11.39 1.35 18.69
C GLN A 122 10.40 0.43 17.94
N ALA A 123 9.16 0.33 18.40
CA ALA A 123 8.12 -0.44 17.73
C ALA A 123 7.82 0.11 16.32
N CYS A 124 7.78 1.44 16.14
CA CYS A 124 7.69 2.07 14.82
C CYS A 124 8.86 1.70 13.91
N GLY A 125 10.09 1.68 14.44
CA GLY A 125 11.29 1.27 13.70
C GLY A 125 11.30 -0.23 13.35
N ALA A 126 10.66 -1.07 14.15
CA ALA A 126 10.53 -2.51 13.94
C ALA A 126 9.32 -2.90 13.05
N ASN A 127 8.55 -1.92 12.53
CA ASN A 127 7.38 -2.16 11.69
C ASN A 127 7.72 -3.02 10.47
N PRO A 128 7.14 -4.23 10.35
CA PRO A 128 7.42 -5.13 9.24
C PRO A 128 6.70 -4.75 7.94
N VAL A 129 5.62 -4.00 8.03
CA VAL A 129 4.71 -3.72 6.91
C VAL A 129 4.67 -2.21 6.66
N ALA A 130 5.81 -1.68 6.20
CA ALA A 130 5.97 -0.25 5.94
C ALA A 130 4.90 0.26 4.96
N VAL A 131 4.54 1.53 5.04
CA VAL A 131 3.51 2.20 4.22
C VAL A 131 2.08 1.78 4.59
N VAL A 132 1.79 0.49 4.66
CA VAL A 132 0.45 -0.03 5.03
C VAL A 132 0.20 0.23 6.51
N VAL A 133 1.12 -0.19 7.40
CA VAL A 133 1.15 0.30 8.79
C VAL A 133 1.90 1.63 8.79
N PRO A 134 1.19 2.77 8.99
CA PRO A 134 1.71 4.08 8.62
C PRO A 134 2.61 4.69 9.71
N CYS A 135 3.73 4.03 10.04
CA CYS A 135 4.70 4.57 10.99
C CYS A 135 5.35 5.89 10.52
N HIS A 136 5.26 6.22 9.22
CA HIS A 136 5.67 7.51 8.70
C HIS A 136 4.81 8.68 9.21
N ARG A 137 3.56 8.42 9.66
CA ARG A 137 2.66 9.45 10.25
C ARG A 137 2.98 9.77 11.72
N VAL A 138 3.95 9.08 12.33
CA VAL A 138 4.37 9.37 13.70
C VAL A 138 5.60 10.26 13.69
N VAL A 139 5.51 11.44 14.31
CA VAL A 139 6.54 12.49 14.32
C VAL A 139 6.99 12.77 15.76
N MET A 140 8.01 13.59 15.93
CA MET A 140 8.43 14.05 17.26
C MET A 140 7.42 15.07 17.82
N SER A 141 7.41 15.27 19.13
CA SER A 141 6.47 16.21 19.78
C SER A 141 6.72 17.68 19.42
N ASP A 142 7.92 18.02 18.96
CA ASP A 142 8.28 19.33 18.43
C ASP A 142 7.90 19.51 16.94
N GLY A 143 7.25 18.51 16.35
CA GLY A 143 6.89 18.49 14.92
C GLY A 143 8.03 18.04 13.99
N SER A 144 9.23 17.77 14.49
CA SER A 144 10.30 17.26 13.65
C SER A 144 9.99 15.83 13.17
N ILE A 145 10.44 15.50 11.94
CA ILE A 145 10.03 14.26 11.27
C ILE A 145 10.60 13.01 11.96
N GLY A 146 11.80 13.11 12.57
CA GLY A 146 12.49 11.96 13.17
C GLY A 146 12.99 10.97 12.10
N GLY A 147 13.54 9.85 12.57
CA GLY A 147 14.07 8.79 11.72
C GLY A 147 12.98 7.98 10.99
N TYR A 148 13.36 7.39 9.85
CA TYR A 148 12.58 6.37 9.14
C TYR A 148 13.53 5.31 8.59
N SER A 149 13.10 4.05 8.54
CA SER A 149 13.98 2.93 8.22
C SER A 149 14.64 3.06 6.84
N GLY A 150 15.94 3.24 6.84
CA GLY A 150 16.84 2.88 5.74
C GLY A 150 17.01 3.89 4.60
N ILE A 151 16.04 4.72 4.23
CA ILE A 151 16.18 5.66 3.10
C ILE A 151 15.93 7.09 3.58
N PRO A 152 16.96 7.97 3.55
CA PRO A 152 16.77 9.38 3.87
C PRO A 152 15.69 10.03 3.00
N GLY A 153 14.83 10.85 3.60
CA GLY A 153 13.81 11.61 2.87
C GLY A 153 12.51 10.87 2.59
N VAL A 154 12.46 9.53 2.65
CA VAL A 154 11.25 8.74 2.34
C VAL A 154 10.07 9.11 3.23
N LYS A 155 10.27 9.28 4.52
CA LYS A 155 9.20 9.68 5.44
C LYS A 155 8.59 11.03 5.04
N LYS A 156 9.43 12.01 4.69
CA LYS A 156 8.99 13.32 4.22
C LYS A 156 8.21 13.20 2.91
N ALA A 157 8.69 12.37 1.97
CA ALA A 157 8.03 12.16 0.69
C ALA A 157 6.67 11.48 0.84
N LEU A 158 6.55 10.47 1.72
CA LEU A 158 5.27 9.81 2.01
C LEU A 158 4.27 10.78 2.63
N LEU A 159 4.70 11.59 3.60
CA LEU A 159 3.84 12.60 4.22
C LEU A 159 3.41 13.67 3.22
N ALA A 160 4.31 14.14 2.36
CA ALA A 160 3.99 15.09 1.30
C ALA A 160 2.99 14.51 0.28
N ALA A 161 3.15 13.25 -0.11
CA ALA A 161 2.19 12.56 -0.99
C ALA A 161 0.79 12.45 -0.37
N GLU A 162 0.69 12.39 0.96
CA GLU A 162 -0.57 12.41 1.69
C GLU A 162 -1.13 13.82 1.93
N GLY A 163 -0.44 14.88 1.44
CA GLY A 163 -0.86 16.27 1.58
C GLY A 163 -0.45 16.94 2.91
N VAL A 164 0.45 16.31 3.68
CA VAL A 164 1.00 16.93 4.90
C VAL A 164 2.09 17.92 4.52
N THR A 165 1.77 19.21 4.55
CA THR A 165 2.71 20.31 4.22
C THR A 165 3.31 20.98 5.44
N ALA A 166 2.62 20.91 6.59
CA ALA A 166 3.09 21.42 7.88
C ALA A 166 3.01 20.30 8.93
N PHE A 167 4.10 20.09 9.65
CA PHE A 167 4.19 19.06 10.70
C PHE A 167 3.69 19.59 12.06
N SER A 168 2.68 20.46 12.04
CA SER A 168 1.98 20.88 13.26
C SER A 168 1.01 19.79 13.70
N GLN A 169 0.86 19.64 15.01
CA GLN A 169 -0.05 18.67 15.62
C GLN A 169 -1.46 18.83 15.05
N SER A 170 -1.94 17.79 14.38
CA SER A 170 -3.34 17.73 13.95
C SER A 170 -4.24 17.58 15.18
N PRO A 171 -5.47 18.15 15.16
CA PRO A 171 -6.38 18.11 16.31
C PRO A 171 -6.62 16.68 16.77
N SER A 172 -6.86 16.54 18.08
CA SER A 172 -7.08 15.27 18.79
C SER A 172 -8.29 14.51 18.25
N PHE A 173 -8.09 13.67 17.24
CA PHE A 173 -9.08 12.66 16.91
C PHE A 173 -8.94 11.50 17.89
N PRO A 174 -10.03 11.01 18.48
CA PRO A 174 -9.97 9.82 19.32
C PRO A 174 -9.50 8.64 18.46
N LEU A 175 -8.32 8.10 18.81
CA LEU A 175 -7.76 6.92 18.16
C LEU A 175 -8.64 5.73 18.56
N ARG A 176 -9.42 5.19 17.61
CA ARG A 176 -10.21 3.98 17.82
C ARG A 176 -9.36 2.76 17.44
N PRO A 177 -9.28 1.73 18.29
CA PRO A 177 -8.64 0.47 17.90
C PRO A 177 -9.41 -0.14 16.73
N ILE A 178 -8.72 -0.45 15.64
CA ILE A 178 -9.27 -1.25 14.55
C ILE A 178 -9.15 -2.72 14.99
N LEU A 179 -10.26 -3.33 15.39
CA LEU A 179 -10.34 -4.77 15.60
C LEU A 179 -10.33 -5.44 14.22
N PHE A 180 -9.21 -6.04 13.86
CA PHE A 180 -9.21 -6.97 12.73
C PHE A 180 -10.03 -8.22 13.13
N ALA A 181 -11.17 -8.40 12.46
CA ALA A 181 -11.87 -9.66 12.50
C ALA A 181 -10.92 -10.75 11.98
N ARG A 182 -10.78 -11.85 12.71
CA ARG A 182 -10.14 -13.07 12.22
C ARG A 182 -11.00 -13.58 11.05
N GLY A 183 -10.65 -13.17 9.83
CA GLY A 183 -11.32 -13.57 8.60
C GLY A 183 -10.41 -14.50 7.81
N GLU A 184 -10.85 -15.71 7.58
CA GLU A 184 -10.28 -16.63 6.62
C GLU A 184 -10.37 -16.00 5.22
N ILE A 185 -9.30 -16.11 4.44
CA ILE A 185 -9.30 -15.69 3.04
C ILE A 185 -10.22 -16.66 2.30
N SER A 186 -11.47 -16.25 2.08
CA SER A 186 -12.37 -16.94 1.18
C SER A 186 -11.79 -16.81 -0.24
N THR A 187 -11.34 -17.92 -0.78
CA THR A 187 -11.05 -18.05 -2.21
C THR A 187 -12.37 -17.81 -2.94
N ALA A 188 -12.51 -16.68 -3.61
CA ALA A 188 -13.61 -16.42 -4.51
C ALA A 188 -13.56 -17.46 -5.63
N ARG A 189 -14.33 -18.54 -5.48
CA ARG A 189 -14.72 -19.42 -6.56
C ARG A 189 -15.61 -18.60 -7.49
N GLU A 190 -15.28 -18.61 -8.75
CA GLU A 190 -16.06 -18.11 -9.85
C GLU A 190 -17.54 -18.53 -9.72
N ALA A 191 -18.40 -17.55 -9.47
CA ALA A 191 -19.83 -17.72 -9.68
C ALA A 191 -20.13 -17.35 -11.14
N SER A 192 -20.05 -18.36 -12.01
CA SER A 192 -20.67 -18.32 -13.34
C SER A 192 -22.19 -18.21 -13.16
N SER A 193 -22.73 -17.02 -13.27
CA SER A 193 -24.17 -16.81 -13.45
C SER A 193 -24.44 -16.30 -14.86
N LYS A 194 -25.06 -17.18 -15.66
CA LYS A 194 -25.68 -16.89 -16.94
C LYS A 194 -26.64 -15.70 -16.82
N PRO A 195 -26.66 -14.77 -17.76
CA PRO A 195 -27.74 -13.81 -17.83
C PRO A 195 -29.02 -14.47 -18.35
N SER A 196 -30.09 -14.34 -17.57
CA SER A 196 -31.47 -14.66 -17.97
C SER A 196 -31.96 -13.64 -19.00
N SER A 197 -32.46 -14.18 -20.11
CA SER A 197 -33.16 -13.47 -21.15
C SER A 197 -34.54 -12.96 -20.66
N ALA A 198 -34.78 -11.66 -20.70
CA ALA A 198 -36.13 -11.09 -21.01
C ALA A 198 -36.05 -9.56 -21.09
N ASP A 199 -36.73 -9.08 -22.09
CA ASP A 199 -37.20 -7.71 -22.40
C ASP A 199 -36.34 -6.86 -23.31
N SER A 200 -36.74 -6.95 -24.58
CA SER A 200 -36.48 -5.94 -25.61
C SER A 200 -37.62 -4.92 -25.59
N PRO A 201 -37.35 -3.62 -25.65
CA PRO A 201 -38.32 -2.66 -26.19
C PRO A 201 -38.07 -2.41 -27.67
N ASP A 202 -39.13 -2.49 -28.44
CA ASP A 202 -39.33 -2.10 -29.81
C ASP A 202 -38.79 -0.68 -30.13
N PHE A 203 -38.04 -0.54 -31.22
CA PHE A 203 -37.83 0.73 -31.90
C PHE A 203 -38.17 0.61 -33.40
N PRO A 204 -38.87 1.59 -33.97
CA PRO A 204 -39.40 1.52 -35.33
C PRO A 204 -38.33 1.81 -36.40
N ALA A 205 -38.52 1.15 -37.52
CA ALA A 205 -37.77 1.29 -38.75
C ALA A 205 -37.88 2.71 -39.36
N GLY A 206 -36.72 3.25 -39.75
CA GLY A 206 -36.60 4.50 -40.49
C GLY A 206 -35.49 4.46 -41.53
N SER A 207 -35.90 4.21 -42.79
CA SER A 207 -35.36 4.61 -44.08
C SER A 207 -33.87 4.77 -44.35
N SER A 208 -33.40 3.93 -45.25
CA SER A 208 -32.39 4.04 -46.30
C SER A 208 -31.95 5.45 -46.71
N GLN A 209 -30.62 5.66 -46.77
CA GLN A 209 -29.98 6.38 -47.87
C GLN A 209 -28.56 5.89 -48.12
N THR A 210 -28.36 5.52 -49.35
CA THR A 210 -27.13 5.11 -50.04
C THR A 210 -26.22 6.32 -50.28
N GLY A 211 -24.93 6.15 -50.08
CA GLY A 211 -23.93 7.10 -50.51
C GLY A 211 -22.54 6.47 -50.52
N GLY A 212 -22.12 5.97 -51.66
CA GLY A 212 -20.77 5.48 -51.89
C GLY A 212 -19.80 6.63 -52.22
N CYS A 213 -18.58 6.42 -51.89
CA CYS A 213 -17.33 7.05 -52.41
C CYS A 213 -16.18 6.28 -51.81
N ASP A 214 -15.40 5.73 -52.53
CA ASP A 214 -14.42 5.85 -53.58
C ASP A 214 -13.01 5.79 -53.01
N ARG A 215 -12.20 4.99 -53.67
CA ARG A 215 -10.81 4.65 -53.37
C ARG A 215 -9.90 5.87 -53.60
N GLY A 216 -9.05 6.19 -52.64
CA GLY A 216 -8.03 7.20 -52.81
C GLY A 216 -6.88 7.06 -51.86
N LYS A 217 -5.78 6.56 -52.37
CA LYS A 217 -4.41 6.52 -51.89
C LYS A 217 -4.03 7.74 -51.03
N CYS A 218 -3.40 7.55 -49.91
CA CYS A 218 -2.47 8.53 -49.34
C CYS A 218 -1.13 7.88 -49.01
N ARG A 219 -0.12 8.51 -49.54
CA ARG A 219 1.30 8.19 -49.49
C ARG A 219 1.89 8.41 -48.10
N ILE A 220 2.89 7.59 -47.82
CA ILE A 220 3.83 7.74 -46.74
C ILE A 220 4.91 8.74 -47.21
N ASP A 221 5.15 9.78 -46.44
CA ASP A 221 6.38 10.56 -46.57
C ASP A 221 7.11 10.58 -45.22
N GLY A 222 8.33 10.11 -45.30
CA GLY A 222 9.28 10.12 -44.21
C GLY A 222 10.04 11.44 -44.17
N SER A 223 10.39 11.87 -42.97
CA SER A 223 11.49 12.84 -42.74
C SER A 223 11.94 12.75 -41.28
N SER A 224 13.09 12.13 -41.06
CA SER A 224 14.35 12.74 -40.60
C SER A 224 14.38 13.29 -39.16
N TYR A 225 15.05 12.52 -38.30
CA TYR A 225 15.68 13.02 -37.08
C TYR A 225 16.94 13.79 -37.39
N PRO A 226 17.32 14.81 -36.62
CA PRO A 226 18.72 15.12 -36.36
C PRO A 226 19.16 14.65 -34.99
N ARG A 227 20.36 14.10 -34.99
CA ARG A 227 21.18 13.85 -33.81
C ARG A 227 21.89 15.18 -33.45
N GLU A 228 21.88 15.53 -32.19
CA GLU A 228 23.06 15.99 -31.42
C GLU A 228 22.81 15.74 -29.95
#